data_7dbc4666cdc80d3e48a957af4e1a3931
#
_entry.id   7dbc4666cdc80d3e48a957af4e1a3931
#
_cell.length_a   1.000
_cell.length_b   1.000
_cell.length_c   1.000
_cell.angle_alpha   90.00
_cell.angle_beta   90.00
_cell.angle_gamma   90.00
#
_symmetry.space_group_name_H-M   'P 1'
#
loop_
_entity.id
_entity.type
_entity.pdbx_description
1 polymer ?
#
loop_
_entity_poly.entity_id
_entity_poly.type
_entity_poly.pdbx_seq_one_letter_code
_entity_poly.pdbx_strand_id
1 'polypeptide(L)'
;MRHRAPTRPVLRRPDVRTALLCSAGAVAAAAALSGAVAVPSGGPAQAVPAAFSVPTSARVHAGELADVTMARRSAGEHRGEVAALSHRVGLVRSAVAAAARAQAEQVRARAERVSRDHERLRLAVRDPQSAARVLAARRGWGQAQFSCLDSLWSKESQWQTSADNPTSSAYGIPQALPGVRMATSGKDWRTNPLTQIRWGLQYIESAYGTPCAAWAHSRATNWY
;
A
#
# COMPACT_ATOMS: atom_id res chain seq x y z
N MET A 1 -53.11 -18.80 24.38
CA MET A 1 -52.63 -19.26 23.05
C MET A 1 -51.19 -18.80 22.84
N ARG A 2 -50.23 -19.73 22.82
CA ARG A 2 -48.80 -19.41 22.72
C ARG A 2 -48.39 -19.44 21.24
N HIS A 3 -48.05 -18.32 20.65
CA HIS A 3 -47.53 -18.25 19.30
C HIS A 3 -46.06 -18.63 19.27
N ARG A 4 -45.76 -19.74 18.62
CA ARG A 4 -44.39 -20.27 18.38
C ARG A 4 -43.78 -19.51 17.21
N ALA A 5 -42.64 -18.83 17.44
CA ALA A 5 -41.90 -18.15 16.41
C ALA A 5 -41.22 -19.17 15.46
N PRO A 6 -41.09 -18.90 14.14
CA PRO A 6 -40.41 -19.78 13.21
C PRO A 6 -38.89 -19.71 13.38
N THR A 7 -38.27 -20.89 13.49
CA THR A 7 -36.84 -21.09 13.51
C THR A 7 -36.22 -20.77 12.14
N ARG A 8 -35.30 -19.78 12.09
CA ARG A 8 -34.48 -19.50 10.92
C ARG A 8 -33.35 -20.54 10.75
N PRO A 9 -33.06 -21.00 9.52
CA PRO A 9 -31.96 -21.92 9.29
C PRO A 9 -30.60 -21.25 9.55
N VAL A 10 -29.77 -21.95 10.32
CA VAL A 10 -28.38 -21.59 10.59
C VAL A 10 -27.56 -21.85 9.33
N LEU A 11 -27.21 -20.80 8.61
CA LEU A 11 -26.21 -20.87 7.54
C LEU A 11 -24.85 -21.18 8.18
N ARG A 12 -24.35 -22.39 7.96
CA ARG A 12 -22.98 -22.80 8.27
C ARG A 12 -22.01 -21.87 7.54
N ARG A 13 -21.16 -21.19 8.31
CA ARG A 13 -20.00 -20.46 7.78
C ARG A 13 -19.00 -21.49 7.24
N PRO A 14 -18.43 -21.28 6.04
CA PRO A 14 -17.31 -22.10 5.59
C PRO A 14 -16.09 -21.82 6.47
N ASP A 15 -15.44 -22.88 6.91
CA ASP A 15 -14.16 -22.86 7.63
C ASP A 15 -13.08 -22.14 6.81
N VAL A 16 -12.67 -20.98 7.30
CA VAL A 16 -11.53 -20.23 6.75
C VAL A 16 -10.24 -20.75 7.39
N ARG A 17 -9.99 -22.05 7.23
CA ARG A 17 -8.68 -22.65 7.49
C ARG A 17 -8.17 -23.26 6.20
N THR A 18 -7.79 -22.46 5.25
CA THR A 18 -6.85 -22.84 4.16
C THR A 18 -6.77 -21.69 3.15
N ALA A 19 -6.03 -20.66 3.46
CA ALA A 19 -5.43 -19.74 2.47
C ALA A 19 -4.35 -18.88 3.13
N LEU A 20 -3.39 -19.56 3.75
CA LEU A 20 -2.13 -18.95 4.18
C LEU A 20 -1.02 -19.73 3.49
N LEU A 21 -1.00 -19.62 2.18
CA LEU A 21 0.11 -20.09 1.37
C LEU A 21 0.47 -19.05 0.32
N CYS A 22 1.70 -18.58 0.44
CA CYS A 22 2.54 -18.08 -0.65
C CYS A 22 2.19 -16.72 -1.24
N SER A 23 2.61 -15.68 -0.57
CA SER A 23 3.33 -14.61 -1.27
C SER A 23 4.61 -14.26 -0.49
N ALA A 24 5.47 -15.27 -0.31
CA ALA A 24 6.89 -15.03 -0.18
C ALA A 24 7.35 -14.49 -1.53
N GLY A 25 7.32 -13.18 -1.68
CA GLY A 25 7.94 -12.50 -2.80
C GLY A 25 9.40 -12.90 -2.80
N ALA A 26 9.81 -13.61 -3.84
CA ALA A 26 11.20 -13.85 -4.14
C ALA A 26 11.88 -12.49 -4.29
N VAL A 27 12.54 -12.05 -3.24
CA VAL A 27 13.61 -11.07 -3.33
C VAL A 27 14.74 -11.83 -4.02
N ALA A 28 14.76 -11.76 -5.35
CA ALA A 28 15.91 -12.15 -6.12
C ALA A 28 17.05 -11.22 -5.69
N ALA A 29 17.90 -11.73 -4.83
CA ALA A 29 19.21 -11.16 -4.59
C ALA A 29 19.94 -11.16 -5.93
N ALA A 30 20.01 -9.99 -6.56
CA ALA A 30 20.94 -9.75 -7.65
C ALA A 30 22.34 -9.77 -7.02
N ALA A 31 22.94 -10.98 -6.96
CA ALA A 31 24.35 -11.13 -6.69
C ALA A 31 25.08 -10.33 -7.76
N ALA A 32 25.73 -9.25 -7.35
CA ALA A 32 26.68 -8.52 -8.16
C ALA A 32 27.84 -9.47 -8.48
N LEU A 33 27.80 -10.07 -9.66
CA LEU A 33 28.98 -10.67 -10.27
C LEU A 33 29.90 -9.54 -10.71
N SER A 34 30.64 -9.00 -9.74
CA SER A 34 31.86 -8.24 -10.00
C SER A 34 32.95 -9.25 -10.40
N GLY A 35 32.84 -9.74 -11.62
CA GLY A 35 33.93 -10.45 -12.29
C GLY A 35 35.01 -9.42 -12.58
N ALA A 36 35.97 -9.27 -11.69
CA ALA A 36 37.24 -8.64 -12.01
C ALA A 36 37.93 -9.51 -13.07
N VAL A 37 37.88 -9.04 -14.32
CA VAL A 37 38.77 -9.55 -15.37
C VAL A 37 40.17 -9.08 -14.97
N ALA A 38 40.92 -9.98 -14.34
CA ALA A 38 42.33 -9.79 -14.13
C ALA A 38 43.00 -9.76 -15.50
N VAL A 39 43.45 -8.60 -15.92
CA VAL A 39 44.41 -8.47 -17.04
C VAL A 39 45.75 -8.93 -16.51
N PRO A 40 46.38 -9.99 -17.06
CA PRO A 40 47.71 -10.38 -16.63
C PRO A 40 48.70 -9.29 -17.08
N SER A 41 49.30 -8.65 -16.11
CA SER A 41 50.39 -7.69 -16.30
C SER A 41 51.64 -8.43 -16.67
N GLY A 42 52.23 -8.12 -17.82
CA GLY A 42 53.65 -8.09 -18.07
C GLY A 42 54.41 -9.41 -17.90
N GLY A 43 54.42 -10.29 -18.92
CA GLY A 43 55.56 -11.14 -19.18
C GLY A 43 56.63 -10.39 -19.98
N PRO A 44 57.91 -10.77 -19.84
CA PRO A 44 58.99 -10.07 -20.52
C PRO A 44 58.88 -10.18 -22.01
N ALA A 45 59.13 -9.06 -22.72
CA ALA A 45 59.15 -8.96 -24.15
C ALA A 45 60.15 -10.02 -24.73
N GLN A 46 59.61 -11.09 -25.30
CA GLN A 46 60.40 -11.98 -26.09
C GLN A 46 60.72 -11.31 -27.43
N ALA A 47 62.03 -11.17 -27.67
CA ALA A 47 62.56 -10.65 -28.92
C ALA A 47 62.01 -11.41 -30.10
N VAL A 48 61.34 -10.70 -31.01
CA VAL A 48 60.86 -11.24 -32.26
C VAL A 48 62.09 -11.47 -33.17
N PRO A 49 62.34 -12.73 -33.65
CA PRO A 49 63.42 -12.90 -34.59
C PRO A 49 63.05 -12.21 -35.91
N ALA A 50 63.90 -11.27 -36.27
CA ALA A 50 63.88 -10.65 -37.59
C ALA A 50 64.28 -11.71 -38.62
N ALA A 51 63.41 -12.03 -39.53
CA ALA A 51 63.54 -12.50 -40.88
C ALA A 51 62.39 -13.43 -41.29
N PHE A 52 61.24 -12.82 -41.54
CA PHE A 52 60.29 -13.46 -42.44
C PHE A 52 60.55 -12.92 -43.82
N SER A 53 61.31 -13.68 -44.63
CA SER A 53 61.40 -13.48 -46.07
C SER A 53 60.00 -13.82 -46.64
N VAL A 54 59.26 -12.85 -47.10
CA VAL A 54 58.01 -13.07 -47.81
C VAL A 54 58.32 -13.69 -49.17
N PRO A 55 57.86 -14.89 -49.49
CA PRO A 55 58.02 -15.46 -50.80
C PRO A 55 57.09 -14.70 -51.75
N THR A 56 57.67 -14.07 -52.80
CA THR A 56 57.00 -13.22 -53.80
C THR A 56 56.16 -13.99 -54.80
N SER A 57 55.69 -15.19 -54.51
CA SER A 57 54.76 -15.90 -55.38
C SER A 57 53.88 -16.87 -54.62
N ALA A 58 53.00 -16.32 -53.76
CA ALA A 58 51.88 -17.12 -53.25
C ALA A 58 50.73 -16.99 -54.26
N ARG A 59 50.54 -18.00 -55.11
CA ARG A 59 49.24 -18.21 -55.76
C ARG A 59 48.21 -18.44 -54.63
N VAL A 60 47.50 -17.42 -54.29
CA VAL A 60 46.39 -17.55 -53.38
C VAL A 60 45.37 -18.46 -54.01
N HIS A 61 45.21 -19.67 -53.51
CA HIS A 61 44.26 -20.65 -54.00
C HIS A 61 42.85 -20.09 -53.73
N ALA A 62 41.94 -20.23 -54.71
CA ALA A 62 40.54 -19.74 -54.57
C ALA A 62 39.82 -20.26 -53.28
N GLY A 63 40.26 -21.39 -52.73
CA GLY A 63 39.78 -21.93 -51.48
C GLY A 63 40.12 -21.08 -50.23
N GLU A 64 41.35 -20.52 -50.14
CA GLU A 64 41.75 -19.66 -49.02
C GLU A 64 40.96 -18.34 -48.95
N LEU A 65 40.60 -17.77 -50.12
CA LEU A 65 39.74 -16.59 -50.18
C LEU A 65 38.31 -16.92 -49.76
N ALA A 66 37.82 -18.13 -50.06
CA ALA A 66 36.49 -18.57 -49.62
C ALA A 66 36.45 -18.74 -48.08
N ASP A 67 37.46 -19.32 -47.46
CA ASP A 67 37.57 -19.49 -46.02
C ASP A 67 37.66 -18.15 -45.27
N VAL A 68 38.44 -17.20 -45.77
CA VAL A 68 38.52 -15.84 -45.18
C VAL A 68 37.20 -15.13 -45.29
N THR A 69 36.44 -15.27 -46.38
CA THR A 69 35.14 -14.63 -46.55
C THR A 69 34.08 -15.26 -45.65
N MET A 70 34.10 -16.59 -45.47
CA MET A 70 33.23 -17.28 -44.53
C MET A 70 33.52 -16.89 -43.08
N ALA A 71 34.79 -16.85 -42.68
CA ALA A 71 35.19 -16.40 -41.34
C ALA A 71 34.79 -14.95 -41.05
N ARG A 72 34.89 -14.03 -42.07
CA ARG A 72 34.41 -12.66 -41.90
C ARG A 72 32.90 -12.57 -41.78
N ARG A 73 32.13 -13.38 -42.50
CA ARG A 73 30.68 -13.42 -42.41
C ARG A 73 30.23 -13.92 -41.03
N SER A 74 30.77 -15.04 -40.56
CA SER A 74 30.45 -15.56 -39.20
C SER A 74 30.84 -14.59 -38.10
N ALA A 75 31.99 -13.90 -38.21
CA ALA A 75 32.37 -12.84 -37.23
C ALA A 75 31.45 -11.63 -37.28
N GLY A 76 30.84 -11.31 -38.44
CA GLY A 76 29.81 -10.30 -38.59
C GLY A 76 28.50 -10.67 -37.91
N GLU A 77 28.06 -11.90 -38.09
CA GLU A 77 26.87 -12.48 -37.49
C GLU A 77 26.99 -12.50 -35.95
N HIS A 78 28.12 -12.98 -35.41
CA HIS A 78 28.37 -12.96 -33.97
C HIS A 78 28.39 -11.55 -33.37
N ARG A 79 28.94 -10.56 -34.08
CA ARG A 79 28.89 -9.17 -33.65
C ARG A 79 27.47 -8.64 -33.59
N GLY A 80 26.63 -9.00 -34.56
CA GLY A 80 25.20 -8.64 -34.58
C GLY A 80 24.43 -9.25 -33.41
N GLU A 81 24.69 -10.52 -33.08
CA GLU A 81 24.07 -11.19 -31.91
C GLU A 81 24.49 -10.54 -30.59
N VAL A 82 25.77 -10.26 -30.40
CA VAL A 82 26.27 -9.59 -29.19
C VAL A 82 25.65 -8.19 -29.04
N ALA A 83 25.52 -7.44 -30.13
CA ALA A 83 24.88 -6.13 -30.12
C ALA A 83 23.38 -6.25 -29.76
N ALA A 84 22.66 -7.24 -30.31
CA ALA A 84 21.26 -7.49 -30.00
C ALA A 84 21.06 -7.90 -28.53
N LEU A 85 21.94 -8.76 -27.99
CA LEU A 85 21.93 -9.14 -26.57
C LEU A 85 22.21 -7.93 -25.67
N SER A 86 23.20 -7.13 -26.01
CA SER A 86 23.53 -5.90 -25.26
C SER A 86 22.34 -4.93 -25.20
N HIS A 87 21.66 -4.75 -26.33
CA HIS A 87 20.45 -3.94 -26.39
C HIS A 87 19.32 -4.51 -25.51
N ARG A 88 19.06 -5.82 -25.57
CA ARG A 88 18.07 -6.49 -24.73
C ARG A 88 18.39 -6.34 -23.23
N VAL A 89 19.65 -6.52 -22.84
CA VAL A 89 20.08 -6.29 -21.45
C VAL A 89 19.87 -4.86 -21.03
N GLY A 90 20.13 -3.88 -21.91
CA GLY A 90 19.85 -2.48 -21.69
C GLY A 90 18.37 -2.20 -21.41
N LEU A 91 17.47 -2.77 -22.22
CA LEU A 91 16.02 -2.65 -22.04
C LEU A 91 15.57 -3.27 -20.73
N VAL A 92 16.05 -4.45 -20.36
CA VAL A 92 15.71 -5.09 -19.07
C VAL A 92 16.19 -4.24 -17.90
N ARG A 93 17.42 -3.73 -17.96
CA ARG A 93 17.95 -2.84 -16.90
C ARG A 93 17.12 -1.57 -16.75
N SER A 94 16.72 -0.95 -17.84
CA SER A 94 15.88 0.25 -17.80
C SER A 94 14.49 -0.04 -17.23
N ALA A 95 13.89 -1.18 -17.60
CA ALA A 95 12.59 -1.60 -17.07
C ALA A 95 12.65 -1.91 -15.56
N VAL A 96 13.70 -2.60 -15.11
CA VAL A 96 13.92 -2.86 -13.68
C VAL A 96 14.12 -1.56 -12.89
N ALA A 97 14.91 -0.63 -13.43
CA ALA A 97 15.11 0.68 -12.80
C ALA A 97 13.80 1.49 -12.72
N ALA A 98 12.99 1.46 -13.77
CA ALA A 98 11.68 2.12 -13.77
C ALA A 98 10.72 1.50 -12.74
N ALA A 99 10.66 0.16 -12.66
CA ALA A 99 9.85 -0.54 -11.67
C ALA A 99 10.30 -0.23 -10.23
N ALA A 100 11.60 -0.19 -9.97
CA ALA A 100 12.15 0.17 -8.67
C ALA A 100 11.78 1.62 -8.26
N ARG A 101 11.83 2.57 -9.20
CA ARG A 101 11.39 3.95 -8.96
C ARG A 101 9.90 4.02 -8.62
N ALA A 102 9.05 3.38 -9.41
CA ALA A 102 7.62 3.33 -9.16
C ALA A 102 7.28 2.71 -7.79
N GLN A 103 7.99 1.66 -7.41
CA GLN A 103 7.83 1.04 -6.09
C GLN A 103 8.27 1.99 -4.96
N ALA A 104 9.39 2.70 -5.12
CA ALA A 104 9.86 3.68 -4.15
C ALA A 104 8.86 4.84 -3.98
N GLU A 105 8.27 5.32 -5.06
CA GLU A 105 7.21 6.35 -5.03
C GLU A 105 5.97 5.86 -4.28
N GLN A 106 5.53 4.63 -4.52
CA GLN A 106 4.40 4.03 -3.79
C GLN A 106 4.68 3.94 -2.28
N VAL A 107 5.89 3.53 -1.89
CA VAL A 107 6.30 3.46 -0.48
C VAL A 107 6.28 4.84 0.16
N ARG A 108 6.83 5.86 -0.51
CA ARG A 108 6.81 7.26 -0.04
C ARG A 108 5.37 7.77 0.11
N ALA A 109 4.53 7.58 -0.90
CA ALA A 109 3.13 8.01 -0.86
C ALA A 109 2.35 7.32 0.28
N ARG A 110 2.64 6.03 0.55
CA ARG A 110 2.06 5.30 1.68
C ARG A 110 2.54 5.87 3.03
N ALA A 111 3.83 6.14 3.17
CA ALA A 111 4.39 6.73 4.39
C ALA A 111 3.80 8.11 4.69
N GLU A 112 3.63 8.95 3.67
CA GLU A 112 2.99 10.25 3.81
C GLU A 112 1.51 10.16 4.23
N ARG A 113 0.76 9.19 3.68
CA ARG A 113 -0.63 8.93 4.11
C ARG A 113 -0.69 8.56 5.57
N VAL A 114 0.17 7.63 6.01
CA VAL A 114 0.24 7.21 7.42
C VAL A 114 0.60 8.40 8.32
N SER A 115 1.56 9.23 7.94
CA SER A 115 1.94 10.42 8.70
C SER A 115 0.76 11.41 8.83
N ARG A 116 0.03 11.68 7.74
CA ARG A 116 -1.16 12.54 7.78
C ARG A 116 -2.28 11.98 8.64
N ASP A 117 -2.47 10.65 8.63
CA ASP A 117 -3.50 9.99 9.44
C ASP A 117 -3.13 10.02 10.94
N HIS A 118 -1.86 9.84 11.28
CA HIS A 118 -1.37 10.01 12.66
C HIS A 118 -1.57 11.44 13.16
N GLU A 119 -1.27 12.45 12.33
CA GLU A 119 -1.46 13.85 12.73
C GLU A 119 -2.95 14.18 12.94
N ARG A 120 -3.83 13.72 12.04
CA ARG A 120 -5.29 13.86 12.22
C ARG A 120 -5.77 13.21 13.51
N LEU A 121 -5.25 12.03 13.84
CA LEU A 121 -5.60 11.34 15.08
C LEU A 121 -5.12 12.12 16.31
N ARG A 122 -3.89 12.64 16.30
CA ARG A 122 -3.35 13.47 17.37
C ARG A 122 -4.22 14.71 17.63
N LEU A 123 -4.63 15.40 16.56
CA LEU A 123 -5.51 16.57 16.65
C LEU A 123 -6.87 16.16 17.19
N ALA A 124 -7.46 15.07 16.74
CA ALA A 124 -8.76 14.60 17.22
C ALA A 124 -8.75 14.12 18.68
N VAL A 125 -7.62 13.58 19.15
CA VAL A 125 -7.44 13.21 20.57
C VAL A 125 -7.40 14.46 21.46
N ARG A 126 -6.78 15.53 20.97
CA ARG A 126 -6.69 16.81 21.71
C ARG A 126 -7.99 17.59 21.68
N ASP A 127 -8.69 17.56 20.55
CA ASP A 127 -9.92 18.31 20.31
C ASP A 127 -10.89 17.51 19.43
N PRO A 128 -11.65 16.59 20.03
CA PRO A 128 -12.63 15.81 19.30
C PRO A 128 -13.78 16.65 18.74
N GLN A 129 -14.12 17.77 19.37
CA GLN A 129 -15.17 18.69 18.91
C GLN A 129 -14.80 19.33 17.57
N SER A 130 -13.58 19.87 17.44
CA SER A 130 -13.09 20.41 16.17
C SER A 130 -13.04 19.37 15.07
N ALA A 131 -12.61 18.13 15.38
CA ALA A 131 -12.63 17.04 14.43
C ALA A 131 -14.07 16.70 13.97
N ALA A 132 -15.01 16.64 14.90
CA ALA A 132 -16.41 16.37 14.60
C ALA A 132 -17.06 17.50 13.77
N ARG A 133 -16.72 18.77 14.04
CA ARG A 133 -17.19 19.93 13.25
C ARG A 133 -16.80 19.77 11.77
N VAL A 134 -15.56 19.42 11.49
CA VAL A 134 -15.10 19.18 10.10
C VAL A 134 -15.84 18.01 9.46
N LEU A 135 -16.05 16.92 10.19
CA LEU A 135 -16.74 15.73 9.67
C LEU A 135 -18.25 15.96 9.48
N ALA A 136 -18.88 16.76 10.33
CA ALA A 136 -20.26 17.19 10.20
C ALA A 136 -20.46 18.11 8.98
N ALA A 137 -19.56 19.09 8.79
CA ALA A 137 -19.61 19.99 7.64
C ALA A 137 -19.52 19.24 6.30
N ARG A 138 -18.73 18.15 6.22
CA ARG A 138 -18.65 17.27 5.03
C ARG A 138 -19.97 16.55 4.71
N ARG A 139 -20.89 16.44 5.67
CA ARG A 139 -22.25 15.92 5.50
C ARG A 139 -23.29 17.01 5.20
N GLY A 140 -22.85 18.26 4.98
CA GLY A 140 -23.74 19.41 4.81
C GLY A 140 -24.34 19.92 6.12
N TRP A 141 -23.87 19.45 7.27
CA TRP A 141 -24.32 19.93 8.57
C TRP A 141 -23.51 21.15 9.01
N GLY A 142 -24.09 22.33 8.78
CA GLY A 142 -23.48 23.62 9.16
C GLY A 142 -23.47 23.86 10.67
N GLN A 143 -23.13 25.11 11.05
CA GLN A 143 -22.92 25.48 12.45
C GLN A 143 -24.12 25.21 13.38
N ALA A 144 -25.36 25.44 12.92
CA ALA A 144 -26.55 25.16 13.71
C ALA A 144 -26.68 23.68 14.07
N GLN A 145 -26.44 22.78 13.09
CA GLN A 145 -26.46 21.33 13.32
C GLN A 145 -25.32 20.89 14.23
N PHE A 146 -24.14 21.50 14.07
CA PHE A 146 -23.02 21.21 14.97
C PHE A 146 -23.29 21.63 16.41
N SER A 147 -23.97 22.76 16.66
CA SER A 147 -24.35 23.15 18.01
C SER A 147 -25.28 22.16 18.69
N CYS A 148 -26.20 21.54 17.92
CA CYS A 148 -27.03 20.44 18.43
C CYS A 148 -26.23 19.19 18.75
N LEU A 149 -25.27 18.84 17.87
CA LEU A 149 -24.35 17.72 18.07
C LEU A 149 -23.50 17.91 19.32
N ASP A 150 -22.97 19.10 19.49
CA ASP A 150 -22.16 19.47 20.65
C ASP A 150 -22.95 19.36 21.96
N SER A 151 -24.18 19.84 21.98
CA SER A 151 -25.09 19.68 23.13
C SER A 151 -25.40 18.21 23.42
N LEU A 152 -25.62 17.42 22.37
CA LEU A 152 -25.91 15.99 22.49
C LEU A 152 -24.73 15.23 23.09
N TRP A 153 -23.55 15.32 22.48
CA TRP A 153 -22.39 14.54 22.93
C TRP A 153 -21.73 15.10 24.19
N SER A 154 -21.95 16.38 24.53
CA SER A 154 -21.62 16.92 25.85
C SER A 154 -22.49 16.28 26.94
N LYS A 155 -23.78 16.05 26.67
CA LYS A 155 -24.67 15.32 27.59
C LYS A 155 -24.28 13.84 27.71
N GLU A 156 -23.93 13.17 26.61
CA GLU A 156 -23.65 11.73 26.58
C GLU A 156 -22.33 11.34 27.27
N SER A 157 -21.26 12.07 26.97
CA SER A 157 -19.92 11.68 27.39
C SER A 157 -18.99 12.83 27.75
N GLN A 158 -19.45 14.08 27.63
CA GLN A 158 -18.58 15.25 27.67
C GLN A 158 -17.42 15.13 26.65
N TRP A 159 -17.68 14.52 25.49
CA TRP A 159 -16.70 14.26 24.43
C TRP A 159 -15.55 13.33 24.81
N GLN A 160 -15.70 12.55 25.88
CA GLN A 160 -14.67 11.64 26.34
C GLN A 160 -14.67 10.35 25.53
N THR A 161 -13.55 10.08 24.87
CA THR A 161 -13.35 8.86 24.07
C THR A 161 -13.43 7.58 24.90
N SER A 162 -13.04 7.64 26.16
CA SER A 162 -13.04 6.50 27.09
C SER A 162 -14.24 6.50 28.05
N ALA A 163 -15.28 7.32 27.79
CA ALA A 163 -16.48 7.28 28.61
C ALA A 163 -17.11 5.87 28.58
N ASP A 164 -17.20 5.25 29.74
CA ASP A 164 -17.74 3.89 29.91
C ASP A 164 -18.86 3.94 30.94
N ASN A 165 -20.03 3.46 30.57
CA ASN A 165 -21.16 3.41 31.49
C ASN A 165 -21.12 2.10 32.29
N PRO A 166 -20.90 2.14 33.62
CA PRO A 166 -20.69 0.93 34.41
C PRO A 166 -21.94 0.05 34.55
N THR A 167 -23.12 0.58 34.22
CA THR A 167 -24.41 -0.15 34.33
C THR A 167 -24.96 -0.60 32.99
N SER A 168 -24.33 -0.20 31.90
CA SER A 168 -24.68 -0.60 30.54
C SER A 168 -23.43 -0.87 29.72
N SER A 169 -23.58 -1.31 28.48
CA SER A 169 -22.46 -1.45 27.55
C SER A 169 -22.30 -0.23 26.63
N ALA A 170 -22.83 0.94 27.04
CA ALA A 170 -22.67 2.19 26.32
C ALA A 170 -21.23 2.69 26.45
N TYR A 171 -20.63 3.16 25.34
CA TYR A 171 -19.21 3.50 25.32
C TYR A 171 -18.89 4.67 24.38
N GLY A 172 -17.92 5.48 24.81
CA GLY A 172 -17.24 6.49 24.04
C GLY A 172 -18.04 7.76 23.81
N ILE A 173 -17.57 8.61 22.91
CA ILE A 173 -18.15 9.92 22.61
C ILE A 173 -19.65 9.83 22.34
N PRO A 174 -20.15 8.94 21.44
CA PRO A 174 -21.57 8.84 21.14
C PRO A 174 -22.37 7.97 22.10
N GLN A 175 -21.77 7.40 23.15
CA GLN A 175 -22.39 6.41 24.03
C GLN A 175 -23.14 5.29 23.28
N ALA A 176 -22.41 4.72 22.28
CA ALA A 176 -22.96 3.64 21.47
C ALA A 176 -23.33 2.42 22.33
N LEU A 177 -24.54 1.90 22.16
CA LEU A 177 -25.07 0.77 22.96
C LEU A 177 -25.42 -0.43 22.03
N PRO A 178 -24.73 -1.57 22.12
CA PRO A 178 -23.45 -1.76 22.82
C PRO A 178 -22.30 -1.07 22.07
N GLY A 179 -21.26 -0.66 22.80
CA GLY A 179 -20.10 0.06 22.25
C GLY A 179 -19.41 -0.63 21.07
N VAL A 180 -19.42 -1.98 21.04
CA VAL A 180 -18.83 -2.79 19.96
C VAL A 180 -19.45 -2.51 18.58
N ARG A 181 -20.62 -1.89 18.49
CA ARG A 181 -21.23 -1.47 17.21
C ARG A 181 -20.33 -0.49 16.44
N MET A 182 -19.52 0.29 17.15
CA MET A 182 -18.54 1.19 16.53
C MET A 182 -17.43 0.48 15.76
N ALA A 183 -17.24 -0.83 15.96
CA ALA A 183 -16.27 -1.64 15.19
C ALA A 183 -16.59 -1.68 13.67
N THR A 184 -17.79 -1.36 13.27
CA THR A 184 -18.17 -1.20 11.84
C THR A 184 -17.47 -0.02 11.18
N SER A 185 -17.06 0.99 11.96
CA SER A 185 -16.33 2.17 11.48
C SER A 185 -14.81 2.06 11.64
N GLY A 186 -14.33 1.09 12.43
CA GLY A 186 -12.89 0.82 12.61
C GLY A 186 -12.63 -0.11 13.79
N LYS A 187 -11.62 -0.97 13.66
CA LYS A 187 -11.23 -1.93 14.72
C LYS A 187 -10.68 -1.24 15.98
N ASP A 188 -10.21 -0.01 15.83
CA ASP A 188 -9.61 0.85 16.86
C ASP A 188 -10.65 1.69 17.63
N TRP A 189 -11.92 1.37 17.51
CA TRP A 189 -13.05 2.14 18.05
C TRP A 189 -12.95 2.46 19.56
N ARG A 190 -12.26 1.64 20.33
CA ARG A 190 -12.12 1.88 21.78
C ARG A 190 -11.26 3.09 22.10
N THR A 191 -10.27 3.38 21.29
CA THR A 191 -9.23 4.37 21.58
C THR A 191 -9.13 5.49 20.55
N ASN A 192 -9.81 5.33 19.40
CA ASN A 192 -9.74 6.30 18.32
C ASN A 192 -11.02 7.19 18.27
N PRO A 193 -10.94 8.46 18.70
CA PRO A 193 -12.08 9.36 18.67
C PRO A 193 -12.63 9.59 17.25
N LEU A 194 -11.80 9.55 16.21
CA LEU A 194 -12.27 9.70 14.82
C LEU A 194 -13.17 8.55 14.40
N THR A 195 -12.86 7.33 14.83
CA THR A 195 -13.69 6.15 14.57
C THR A 195 -15.04 6.26 15.27
N GLN A 196 -15.04 6.71 16.54
CA GLN A 196 -16.26 6.93 17.31
C GLN A 196 -17.12 8.06 16.71
N ILE A 197 -16.50 9.19 16.36
CA ILE A 197 -17.19 10.33 15.73
C ILE A 197 -17.80 9.91 14.39
N ARG A 198 -17.07 9.19 13.52
CA ARG A 198 -17.60 8.73 12.24
C ARG A 198 -18.81 7.83 12.42
N TRP A 199 -18.72 6.88 13.34
CA TRP A 199 -19.83 5.99 13.66
C TRP A 199 -21.04 6.77 14.19
N GLY A 200 -20.83 7.66 15.16
CA GLY A 200 -21.92 8.44 15.76
C GLY A 200 -22.61 9.37 14.77
N LEU A 201 -21.86 10.04 13.87
CA LEU A 201 -22.44 10.85 12.80
C LEU A 201 -23.25 10.00 11.80
N GLN A 202 -22.79 8.80 11.46
CA GLN A 202 -23.52 7.88 10.60
C GLN A 202 -24.80 7.36 11.28
N TYR A 203 -24.72 7.06 12.56
CA TYR A 203 -25.89 6.65 13.35
C TYR A 203 -26.95 7.76 13.40
N ILE A 204 -26.55 9.00 13.71
CA ILE A 204 -27.45 10.16 13.72
C ILE A 204 -28.11 10.34 12.36
N GLU A 205 -27.35 10.27 11.28
CA GLU A 205 -27.85 10.40 9.91
C GLU A 205 -28.91 9.34 9.58
N SER A 206 -28.64 8.08 9.92
CA SER A 206 -29.55 6.96 9.60
C SER A 206 -30.77 6.88 10.50
N ALA A 207 -30.67 7.25 11.78
CA ALA A 207 -31.74 7.12 12.75
C ALA A 207 -32.61 8.38 12.88
N TYR A 208 -32.01 9.57 12.72
CA TYR A 208 -32.64 10.85 12.99
C TYR A 208 -32.57 11.83 11.82
N GLY A 209 -31.79 11.55 10.80
CA GLY A 209 -31.54 12.44 9.67
C GLY A 209 -30.59 13.60 9.99
N THR A 210 -30.71 14.25 11.14
CA THR A 210 -29.90 15.40 11.52
C THR A 210 -29.52 15.40 13.00
N PRO A 211 -28.40 16.08 13.38
CA PRO A 211 -28.03 16.28 14.78
C PRO A 211 -29.08 16.97 15.62
N CYS A 212 -29.77 18.00 15.08
CA CYS A 212 -30.81 18.71 15.83
C CYS A 212 -32.04 17.83 16.08
N ALA A 213 -32.39 16.92 15.17
CA ALA A 213 -33.46 15.96 15.41
C ALA A 213 -33.06 14.95 16.50
N ALA A 214 -31.82 14.43 16.48
CA ALA A 214 -31.31 13.55 17.53
C ALA A 214 -31.30 14.26 18.90
N TRP A 215 -30.86 15.53 18.96
CA TRP A 215 -30.86 16.31 20.17
C TRP A 215 -32.26 16.56 20.70
N ALA A 216 -33.24 16.91 19.83
CA ALA A 216 -34.63 17.08 20.21
C ALA A 216 -35.21 15.78 20.81
N HIS A 217 -34.90 14.61 20.19
CA HIS A 217 -35.30 13.32 20.72
C HIS A 217 -34.67 13.05 22.10
N SER A 218 -33.35 13.23 22.23
CA SER A 218 -32.65 13.04 23.51
C SER A 218 -33.18 13.95 24.64
N ARG A 219 -33.60 15.17 24.35
CA ARG A 219 -34.23 16.03 25.35
C ARG A 219 -35.61 15.54 25.77
N ALA A 220 -36.36 14.93 24.88
CA ALA A 220 -37.72 14.47 25.15
C ALA A 220 -37.75 13.12 25.87
N THR A 221 -36.82 12.21 25.55
CA THR A 221 -36.84 10.80 25.97
C THR A 221 -35.67 10.42 26.88
N ASN A 222 -34.69 11.30 26.99
CA ASN A 222 -33.45 11.10 27.75
C ASN A 222 -32.45 10.11 27.17
N TRP A 223 -32.65 9.65 25.90
CA TRP A 223 -31.75 8.82 25.11
C TRP A 223 -31.82 9.18 23.62
N TYR A 224 -30.90 8.63 22.79
CA TYR A 224 -30.93 8.78 21.33
C TYR A 224 -30.30 7.58 20.62
#